data_bfdfe5c4ac76b1207c253533b7fee616
#
_entry.id   bfdfe5c4ac76b1207c253533b7fee616
#
_cell.length_a   1.000
_cell.length_b   1.000
_cell.length_c   1.000
_cell.angle_alpha   90.00
_cell.angle_beta   90.00
_cell.angle_gamma   90.00
#
_symmetry.space_group_name_H-M   'P 1'
#
loop_
_entity.id
_entity.type
_entity.pdbx_description
1 polymer ?
#
loop_
_entity_poly.entity_id
_entity_poly.type
_entity_poly.pdbx_seq_one_letter_code
_entity_poly.pdbx_strand_id
1 'polypeptide(L)'
;MYHFFVQPEQIQGKTIRITGSDVNHIKNVLRMKPGEELSVSNGVDGKEYRCGIESLGEDEILCTLRFIKEEGLELPSRIYLFQCLPKADKMELVIQKAVELGACAVIPVAAKRCVMKLDAKKEKNKLARWQQIAEAAAKQSRRRIIPEVTHVMSMKEAVSFAADMDVKLFPYELAEGMEQTRRLVDGVKAGQSIAVFIGPEGGFEDSEVEEAQKAGFTPITLGKRILRTETAGFTVLAWLMYRLEDAQPEEARRENTGQENPEDGKTTENGGRESAI
;
A
#
# COMPACT_ATOMS: atom_id res chain seq x y z
N MET A 1 14.78 -15.41 -11.38
CA MET A 1 15.45 -14.16 -11.76
C MET A 1 15.57 -13.31 -10.50
N TYR A 2 16.73 -12.69 -10.28
CA TYR A 2 16.98 -11.83 -9.12
C TYR A 2 16.40 -10.44 -9.33
N HIS A 3 15.88 -9.84 -8.27
CA HIS A 3 15.25 -8.52 -8.29
C HIS A 3 15.91 -7.59 -7.27
N PHE A 4 16.18 -6.35 -7.67
CA PHE A 4 16.84 -5.33 -6.85
C PHE A 4 16.06 -4.02 -6.90
N PHE A 5 16.30 -3.15 -5.92
CA PHE A 5 15.82 -1.77 -5.97
C PHE A 5 16.98 -0.82 -6.29
N VAL A 6 16.67 0.15 -7.14
CA VAL A 6 17.57 1.27 -7.47
C VAL A 6 16.85 2.59 -7.26
N GLN A 7 17.59 3.68 -7.11
CA GLN A 7 16.98 5.00 -7.06
C GLN A 7 16.48 5.41 -8.48
N PRO A 8 15.43 6.24 -8.59
CA PRO A 8 14.93 6.67 -9.91
C PRO A 8 16.01 7.26 -10.81
N GLU A 9 16.95 8.02 -10.24
CA GLU A 9 18.06 8.67 -10.96
C GLU A 9 19.08 7.68 -11.53
N GLN A 10 19.08 6.44 -11.04
CA GLN A 10 19.93 5.37 -11.53
C GLN A 10 19.40 4.70 -12.81
N ILE A 11 18.18 5.07 -13.23
CA ILE A 11 17.57 4.63 -14.49
C ILE A 11 17.62 5.78 -15.48
N GLN A 12 18.53 5.72 -16.45
CA GLN A 12 18.75 6.78 -17.44
C GLN A 12 18.60 6.22 -18.86
N GLY A 13 17.43 6.40 -19.45
CA GLY A 13 17.13 5.84 -20.78
C GLY A 13 17.25 4.31 -20.78
N LYS A 14 18.24 3.78 -21.51
CA LYS A 14 18.50 2.34 -21.56
C LYS A 14 19.55 1.87 -20.56
N THR A 15 20.22 2.77 -19.85
CA THR A 15 21.27 2.44 -18.89
C THR A 15 20.71 2.43 -17.47
N ILE A 16 20.98 1.36 -16.74
CA ILE A 16 20.60 1.21 -15.34
C ILE A 16 21.88 0.98 -14.54
N ARG A 17 22.05 1.73 -13.45
CA ARG A 17 23.19 1.64 -12.55
C ARG A 17 22.75 1.03 -11.23
N ILE A 18 23.41 -0.03 -10.79
CA ILE A 18 23.21 -0.62 -9.46
C ILE A 18 24.44 -0.27 -8.63
N THR A 19 24.23 0.30 -7.45
CA THR A 19 25.30 0.76 -6.54
C THR A 19 25.06 0.27 -5.12
N GLY A 20 26.01 0.50 -4.23
CA GLY A 20 25.89 0.16 -2.81
C GLY A 20 26.01 -1.32 -2.51
N SER A 21 25.29 -1.81 -1.50
CA SER A 21 25.41 -3.19 -1.00
C SER A 21 25.05 -4.26 -2.03
N ASP A 22 24.18 -3.93 -2.98
CA ASP A 22 23.72 -4.86 -4.00
C ASP A 22 24.83 -5.20 -5.01
N VAL A 23 25.84 -4.34 -5.18
CA VAL A 23 27.04 -4.64 -5.99
C VAL A 23 27.78 -5.86 -5.44
N ASN A 24 28.06 -5.86 -4.13
CA ASN A 24 28.71 -7.01 -3.48
C ASN A 24 27.83 -8.26 -3.54
N HIS A 25 26.52 -8.10 -3.35
CA HIS A 25 25.57 -9.21 -3.41
C HIS A 25 25.58 -9.88 -4.78
N ILE A 26 25.48 -9.10 -5.87
CA ILE A 26 25.47 -9.58 -7.24
C ILE A 26 26.79 -10.27 -7.61
N LYS A 27 27.93 -9.62 -7.28
CA LYS A 27 29.26 -10.11 -7.67
C LYS A 27 29.70 -11.33 -6.87
N ASN A 28 29.59 -11.27 -5.55
CA ASN A 28 30.25 -12.19 -4.65
C ASN A 28 29.33 -13.24 -4.05
N VAL A 29 28.05 -12.91 -3.82
CA VAL A 29 27.07 -13.86 -3.28
C VAL A 29 26.39 -14.62 -4.42
N LEU A 30 25.80 -13.90 -5.38
CA LEU A 30 25.12 -14.51 -6.53
C LEU A 30 26.08 -14.92 -7.64
N ARG A 31 27.28 -14.33 -7.68
CA ARG A 31 28.34 -14.62 -8.66
C ARG A 31 27.88 -14.46 -10.10
N MET A 32 27.04 -13.46 -10.34
CA MET A 32 26.51 -13.17 -11.67
C MET A 32 27.60 -12.65 -12.60
N LYS A 33 27.41 -12.83 -13.91
CA LYS A 33 28.35 -12.50 -14.96
C LYS A 33 27.76 -11.50 -15.96
N PRO A 34 28.58 -10.77 -16.71
CA PRO A 34 28.11 -9.99 -17.85
C PRO A 34 27.31 -10.87 -18.82
N GLY A 35 26.22 -10.33 -19.34
CA GLY A 35 25.25 -11.03 -20.20
C GLY A 35 24.09 -11.68 -19.46
N GLU A 36 24.21 -11.94 -18.15
CA GLU A 36 23.10 -12.49 -17.36
C GLU A 36 22.02 -11.43 -17.08
N GLU A 37 20.80 -11.93 -16.91
CA GLU A 37 19.63 -11.09 -16.73
C GLU A 37 19.22 -10.96 -15.26
N LEU A 38 18.82 -9.75 -14.91
CA LEU A 38 18.18 -9.42 -13.66
C LEU A 38 17.04 -8.41 -13.87
N SER A 39 16.29 -8.15 -12.84
CA SER A 39 15.28 -7.10 -12.85
C SER A 39 15.52 -6.08 -11.75
N VAL A 40 15.13 -4.84 -12.01
CA VAL A 40 15.14 -3.78 -11.02
C VAL A 40 13.79 -3.07 -10.98
N SER A 41 13.47 -2.48 -9.84
CA SER A 41 12.40 -1.49 -9.69
C SER A 41 12.96 -0.26 -8.97
N ASN A 42 12.34 0.89 -9.20
CA ASN A 42 12.78 2.12 -8.52
C ASN A 42 12.02 2.40 -7.20
N GLY A 43 11.14 1.49 -6.81
CA GLY A 43 10.37 1.60 -5.56
C GLY A 43 9.22 2.61 -5.59
N VAL A 44 9.00 3.31 -6.71
CA VAL A 44 8.07 4.44 -6.82
C VAL A 44 7.01 4.24 -7.91
N ASP A 45 7.41 3.87 -9.13
CA ASP A 45 6.54 3.86 -10.30
C ASP A 45 5.81 2.53 -10.56
N GLY A 46 6.06 1.53 -9.73
CA GLY A 46 5.43 0.21 -9.86
C GLY A 46 5.91 -0.62 -11.06
N LYS A 47 6.92 -0.15 -11.80
CA LYS A 47 7.44 -0.83 -13.00
C LYS A 47 8.56 -1.80 -12.64
N GLU A 48 8.67 -2.84 -13.45
CA GLU A 48 9.79 -3.77 -13.41
C GLU A 48 10.63 -3.60 -14.68
N TYR A 49 11.86 -3.19 -14.49
CA TYR A 49 12.84 -2.98 -15.55
C TYR A 49 13.68 -4.23 -15.72
N ARG A 50 13.45 -4.97 -16.78
CA ARG A 50 14.25 -6.15 -17.16
C ARG A 50 15.50 -5.72 -17.89
N CYS A 51 16.65 -6.10 -17.37
CA CYS A 51 17.93 -5.67 -17.91
C CYS A 51 18.97 -6.80 -17.92
N GLY A 52 19.95 -6.64 -18.79
CA GLY A 52 21.13 -7.52 -18.86
C GLY A 52 22.34 -6.82 -18.28
N ILE A 53 23.15 -7.54 -17.51
CA ILE A 53 24.41 -7.02 -16.97
C ILE A 53 25.35 -6.76 -18.14
N GLU A 54 25.81 -5.51 -18.26
CA GLU A 54 26.81 -5.09 -19.25
C GLU A 54 28.22 -5.22 -18.68
N SER A 55 28.44 -4.67 -17.47
CA SER A 55 29.71 -4.72 -16.80
C SER A 55 29.58 -4.77 -15.28
N LEU A 56 30.58 -5.36 -14.63
CA LEU A 56 30.71 -5.48 -13.19
C LEU A 56 31.90 -4.64 -12.72
N GLY A 57 31.65 -3.36 -12.41
CA GLY A 57 32.64 -2.43 -11.84
C GLY A 57 32.98 -2.73 -10.38
N GLU A 58 33.83 -1.92 -9.77
CA GLU A 58 34.19 -2.06 -8.35
C GLU A 58 33.04 -1.62 -7.45
N ASP A 59 32.48 -0.43 -7.69
CA ASP A 59 31.44 0.20 -6.87
C ASP A 59 30.07 0.27 -7.57
N GLU A 60 29.99 -0.12 -8.85
CA GLU A 60 28.75 -0.11 -9.60
C GLU A 60 28.65 -1.29 -10.58
N ILE A 61 27.40 -1.64 -10.90
CA ILE A 61 27.08 -2.57 -11.98
C ILE A 61 26.30 -1.80 -13.03
N LEU A 62 26.75 -1.86 -14.27
CA LEU A 62 26.01 -1.30 -15.40
C LEU A 62 25.16 -2.38 -16.03
N CYS A 63 23.90 -2.05 -16.24
CA CYS A 63 22.94 -2.91 -16.91
C CYS A 63 22.29 -2.16 -18.09
N THR A 64 21.99 -2.89 -19.14
CA THR A 64 21.25 -2.38 -20.30
C THR A 64 19.82 -2.86 -20.24
N LEU A 65 18.87 -1.90 -20.23
CA LEU A 65 17.43 -2.13 -20.25
C LEU A 65 17.04 -2.91 -21.51
N ARG A 66 16.30 -4.01 -21.33
CA ARG A 66 15.73 -4.81 -22.42
C ARG A 66 14.27 -4.47 -22.66
N PHE A 67 13.45 -4.52 -21.62
CA PHE A 67 12.03 -4.13 -21.66
C PHE A 67 11.52 -3.77 -20.27
N ILE A 68 10.37 -3.09 -20.24
CA ILE A 68 9.67 -2.70 -19.03
C ILE A 68 8.41 -3.56 -18.94
N LYS A 69 8.19 -4.17 -17.76
CA LYS A 69 6.95 -4.84 -17.44
C LYS A 69 6.11 -3.93 -16.55
N GLU A 70 4.96 -3.48 -17.04
CA GLU A 70 4.08 -2.55 -16.34
C GLU A 70 3.06 -3.23 -15.44
N GLU A 71 2.62 -4.46 -15.80
CA GLU A 71 1.74 -5.26 -14.96
C GLU A 71 2.38 -5.51 -13.59
N GLY A 72 1.77 -4.95 -12.56
CA GLY A 72 2.26 -4.95 -11.19
C GLY A 72 1.76 -6.12 -10.36
N LEU A 73 2.38 -6.26 -9.17
CA LEU A 73 1.91 -7.11 -8.08
C LEU A 73 1.22 -6.26 -7.00
N GLU A 74 0.99 -4.97 -7.31
CA GLU A 74 0.35 -4.06 -6.37
C GLU A 74 -1.16 -4.23 -6.43
N LEU A 75 -1.80 -4.12 -5.28
CA LEU A 75 -3.26 -4.10 -5.22
C LEU A 75 -3.81 -2.90 -6.00
N PRO A 76 -4.96 -3.02 -6.65
CA PRO A 76 -5.55 -1.94 -7.45
C PRO A 76 -6.18 -0.83 -6.58
N SER A 77 -5.81 -0.74 -5.32
CA SER A 77 -6.30 0.24 -4.34
C SER A 77 -5.20 0.61 -3.36
N ARG A 78 -5.28 1.80 -2.79
CA ARG A 78 -4.28 2.28 -1.82
C ARG A 78 -4.74 2.03 -0.40
N ILE A 79 -4.11 1.09 0.29
CA ILE A 79 -4.41 0.75 1.68
C ILE A 79 -3.38 1.42 2.59
N TYR A 80 -3.85 2.28 3.49
CA TYR A 80 -3.05 3.00 4.48
C TYR A 80 -3.31 2.40 5.85
N LEU A 81 -2.25 1.84 6.47
CA LEU A 81 -2.34 1.31 7.83
C LEU A 81 -1.93 2.38 8.85
N PHE A 82 -2.89 2.91 9.58
CA PHE A 82 -2.68 3.77 10.75
C PHE A 82 -2.54 2.88 11.97
N GLN A 83 -1.30 2.62 12.37
CA GLN A 83 -0.99 1.75 13.49
C GLN A 83 -0.61 2.56 14.72
N CYS A 84 -1.42 2.51 15.76
CA CYS A 84 -1.02 3.07 17.05
C CYS A 84 0.25 2.37 17.58
N LEU A 85 1.18 3.17 18.13
CA LEU A 85 2.48 2.69 18.60
C LEU A 85 2.32 1.53 19.59
N PRO A 86 2.67 0.29 19.21
CA PRO A 86 2.56 -0.85 20.10
C PRO A 86 3.75 -0.92 21.05
N LYS A 87 3.65 -1.75 22.08
CA LYS A 87 4.76 -1.99 23.00
C LYS A 87 5.91 -2.72 22.33
N ALA A 88 7.11 -2.48 22.81
CA ALA A 88 8.35 -3.12 22.38
C ALA A 88 8.60 -3.00 20.85
N ASP A 89 9.11 -4.05 20.22
CA ASP A 89 9.49 -4.06 18.82
C ASP A 89 8.40 -4.62 17.89
N LYS A 90 7.15 -4.71 18.37
CA LYS A 90 6.03 -5.21 17.56
C LYS A 90 5.76 -4.41 16.30
N MET A 91 6.10 -3.11 16.29
CA MET A 91 5.97 -2.27 15.11
C MET A 91 6.79 -2.79 13.93
N GLU A 92 7.95 -3.41 14.18
CA GLU A 92 8.77 -4.01 13.13
C GLU A 92 8.02 -5.16 12.43
N LEU A 93 7.38 -6.04 13.21
CA LEU A 93 6.54 -7.10 12.67
C LEU A 93 5.31 -6.56 11.94
N VAL A 94 4.67 -5.52 12.49
CA VAL A 94 3.50 -4.88 11.86
C VAL A 94 3.88 -4.35 10.48
N ILE A 95 4.97 -3.60 10.38
CA ILE A 95 5.45 -3.03 9.11
C ILE A 95 5.75 -4.14 8.11
N GLN A 96 6.53 -5.15 8.52
CA GLN A 96 6.86 -6.27 7.66
C GLN A 96 5.59 -6.90 7.06
N LYS A 97 4.62 -7.25 7.90
CA LYS A 97 3.39 -7.93 7.45
C LYS A 97 2.42 -6.99 6.71
N ALA A 98 2.38 -5.71 7.05
CA ALA A 98 1.60 -4.74 6.30
C ALA A 98 2.10 -4.61 4.85
N VAL A 99 3.41 -4.58 4.67
CA VAL A 99 4.02 -4.57 3.33
C VAL A 99 3.70 -5.85 2.57
N GLU A 100 3.88 -7.02 3.17
CA GLU A 100 3.54 -8.32 2.55
C GLU A 100 2.06 -8.41 2.15
N LEU A 101 1.15 -7.80 2.94
CA LEU A 101 -0.30 -7.81 2.70
C LEU A 101 -0.79 -6.63 1.82
N GLY A 102 0.10 -5.89 1.17
CA GLY A 102 -0.26 -4.92 0.15
C GLY A 102 -0.54 -3.50 0.65
N ALA A 103 -0.25 -3.15 1.91
CA ALA A 103 -0.36 -1.77 2.36
C ALA A 103 0.57 -0.86 1.53
N CYS A 104 0.07 0.32 1.11
CA CYS A 104 0.86 1.31 0.37
C CYS A 104 1.66 2.24 1.28
N ALA A 105 1.22 2.40 2.53
CA ALA A 105 1.94 3.15 3.56
C ALA A 105 1.58 2.64 4.96
N VAL A 106 2.49 2.83 5.90
CA VAL A 106 2.25 2.61 7.34
C VAL A 106 2.45 3.93 8.06
N ILE A 107 1.42 4.36 8.76
CA ILE A 107 1.37 5.62 9.52
C ILE A 107 1.42 5.30 11.01
N PRO A 108 2.56 5.50 11.68
CA PRO A 108 2.64 5.35 13.12
C PRO A 108 1.83 6.42 13.83
N VAL A 109 0.97 6.04 14.79
CA VAL A 109 0.09 6.97 15.50
C VAL A 109 0.36 6.95 16.99
N ALA A 110 0.56 8.13 17.57
CA ALA A 110 0.69 8.33 19.01
C ALA A 110 -0.69 8.62 19.64
N ALA A 111 -1.46 7.55 19.91
CA ALA A 111 -2.73 7.65 20.66
C ALA A 111 -2.49 7.80 22.17
N LYS A 112 -3.48 8.26 22.90
CA LYS A 112 -3.37 8.59 24.32
C LYS A 112 -2.95 7.40 25.19
N ARG A 113 -3.47 6.20 24.89
CA ARG A 113 -3.17 4.97 25.64
C ARG A 113 -1.94 4.21 25.08
N CYS A 114 -1.18 4.80 24.16
CA CYS A 114 0.11 4.25 23.77
C CYS A 114 1.11 4.32 24.92
N VAL A 115 1.69 3.17 25.26
CA VAL A 115 2.75 3.08 26.29
C VAL A 115 4.08 3.59 25.73
N MET A 116 4.37 3.31 24.44
CA MET A 116 5.57 3.79 23.78
C MET A 116 5.45 5.29 23.52
N LYS A 117 6.42 6.05 24.05
CA LYS A 117 6.59 7.47 23.75
C LYS A 117 7.96 7.70 23.16
N LEU A 118 8.00 8.39 22.03
CA LEU A 118 9.21 8.70 21.29
C LEU A 118 9.55 10.17 21.43
N ASP A 119 10.78 10.48 21.85
CA ASP A 119 11.37 11.80 21.64
C ASP A 119 11.88 11.91 20.20
N ALA A 120 12.15 13.13 19.73
CA ALA A 120 12.55 13.38 18.34
C ALA A 120 13.78 12.56 17.88
N LYS A 121 14.74 12.30 18.78
CA LYS A 121 15.93 11.50 18.45
C LYS A 121 15.59 10.01 18.29
N LYS A 122 14.80 9.49 19.20
CA LYS A 122 14.34 8.08 19.14
C LYS A 122 13.44 7.87 17.93
N GLU A 123 12.54 8.82 17.65
CA GLU A 123 11.68 8.78 16.48
C GLU A 123 12.50 8.69 15.20
N LYS A 124 13.44 9.61 14.98
CA LYS A 124 14.31 9.59 13.80
C LYS A 124 15.00 8.23 13.60
N ASN A 125 15.54 7.66 14.67
CA ASN A 125 16.23 6.36 14.59
C ASN A 125 15.25 5.21 14.31
N LYS A 126 14.07 5.22 14.93
CA LYS A 126 13.03 4.19 14.69
C LYS A 126 12.49 4.28 13.27
N LEU A 127 12.21 5.49 12.76
CA LEU A 127 11.73 5.67 11.39
C LEU A 127 12.72 5.16 10.35
N ALA A 128 14.01 5.47 10.51
CA ALA A 128 15.04 4.94 9.62
C ALA A 128 15.07 3.40 9.64
N ARG A 129 14.98 2.79 10.81
CA ARG A 129 14.92 1.33 10.97
C ARG A 129 13.63 0.75 10.36
N TRP A 130 12.48 1.36 10.60
CA TRP A 130 11.19 0.92 10.10
C TRP A 130 11.12 1.00 8.57
N GLN A 131 11.67 2.05 7.97
CA GLN A 131 11.75 2.17 6.51
C GLN A 131 12.64 1.07 5.90
N GLN A 132 13.75 0.72 6.53
CA GLN A 132 14.60 -0.41 6.10
C GLN A 132 13.84 -1.75 6.14
N ILE A 133 12.97 -1.94 7.14
CA ILE A 133 12.14 -3.13 7.25
C ILE A 133 11.10 -3.16 6.14
N ALA A 134 10.47 -2.03 5.83
CA ALA A 134 9.52 -1.92 4.71
C ALA A 134 10.22 -2.26 3.38
N GLU A 135 11.43 -1.73 3.15
CA GLU A 135 12.23 -2.05 1.97
C GLU A 135 12.57 -3.54 1.88
N ALA A 136 13.06 -4.14 2.97
CA ALA A 136 13.40 -5.56 3.01
C ALA A 136 12.17 -6.45 2.77
N ALA A 137 11.01 -6.08 3.33
CA ALA A 137 9.75 -6.78 3.12
C ALA A 137 9.26 -6.65 1.67
N ALA A 138 9.36 -5.46 1.05
CA ALA A 138 9.02 -5.24 -0.35
C ALA A 138 9.90 -6.10 -1.29
N LYS A 139 11.22 -6.14 -1.03
CA LYS A 139 12.15 -7.03 -1.77
C LYS A 139 11.74 -8.49 -1.65
N GLN A 140 11.45 -8.97 -0.44
CA GLN A 140 11.10 -10.36 -0.19
C GLN A 140 9.76 -10.74 -0.83
N SER A 141 8.74 -9.88 -0.73
CA SER A 141 7.41 -10.08 -1.32
C SER A 141 7.35 -9.77 -2.82
N ARG A 142 8.46 -9.36 -3.43
CA ARG A 142 8.60 -8.99 -4.85
C ARG A 142 7.73 -7.78 -5.25
N ARG A 143 7.34 -6.97 -4.31
CA ARG A 143 6.66 -5.71 -4.61
C ARG A 143 7.58 -4.79 -5.39
N ARG A 144 7.02 -3.92 -6.20
CA ARG A 144 7.76 -2.96 -7.03
C ARG A 144 7.74 -1.56 -6.45
N ILE A 145 6.86 -1.33 -5.48
CA ILE A 145 6.76 -0.11 -4.70
C ILE A 145 7.26 -0.41 -3.29
N ILE A 146 8.08 0.48 -2.75
CA ILE A 146 8.48 0.43 -1.35
C ILE A 146 7.50 1.28 -0.56
N PRO A 147 6.65 0.69 0.30
CA PRO A 147 5.73 1.44 1.13
C PRO A 147 6.46 2.42 2.05
N GLU A 148 5.92 3.62 2.16
CA GLU A 148 6.45 4.63 3.07
C GLU A 148 6.05 4.31 4.51
N VAL A 149 6.99 4.47 5.44
CA VAL A 149 6.70 4.59 6.86
C VAL A 149 6.82 6.06 7.23
N THR A 150 5.68 6.72 7.42
CA THR A 150 5.64 8.17 7.67
C THR A 150 6.19 8.53 9.05
N HIS A 151 6.36 9.83 9.32
CA HIS A 151 6.61 10.32 10.68
C HIS A 151 5.47 9.92 11.63
N VAL A 152 5.76 9.94 12.93
CA VAL A 152 4.74 9.63 13.95
C VAL A 152 3.72 10.77 14.03
N MET A 153 2.46 10.45 13.76
CA MET A 153 1.35 11.41 13.83
C MET A 153 0.63 11.32 15.17
N SER A 154 0.15 12.45 15.69
CA SER A 154 -0.88 12.44 16.71
C SER A 154 -2.20 11.87 16.15
N MET A 155 -3.13 11.49 17.02
CA MET A 155 -4.46 11.01 16.58
C MET A 155 -5.16 12.04 15.69
N LYS A 156 -5.11 13.32 16.04
CA LYS A 156 -5.72 14.40 15.26
C LYS A 156 -5.09 14.56 13.88
N GLU A 157 -3.77 14.53 13.77
CA GLU A 157 -3.06 14.61 12.48
C GLU A 157 -3.41 13.40 11.60
N ALA A 158 -3.43 12.21 12.18
CA ALA A 158 -3.76 10.97 11.47
C ALA A 158 -5.21 10.97 10.94
N VAL A 159 -6.16 11.42 11.73
CA VAL A 159 -7.57 11.58 11.33
C VAL A 159 -7.70 12.61 10.21
N SER A 160 -6.97 13.73 10.30
CA SER A 160 -6.95 14.76 9.27
C SER A 160 -6.30 14.26 7.97
N PHE A 161 -5.22 13.50 8.07
CA PHE A 161 -4.56 12.89 6.90
C PHE A 161 -5.50 11.94 6.13
N ALA A 162 -6.36 11.24 6.84
CA ALA A 162 -7.32 10.31 6.24
C ALA A 162 -8.65 10.97 5.82
N ALA A 163 -8.81 12.29 5.96
CA ALA A 163 -10.10 12.99 5.80
C ALA A 163 -10.77 12.68 4.44
N ASP A 164 -10.00 12.73 3.37
CA ASP A 164 -10.48 12.55 1.98
C ASP A 164 -10.38 11.10 1.48
N MET A 165 -10.08 10.12 2.33
CA MET A 165 -10.03 8.73 1.93
C MET A 165 -11.44 8.15 1.77
N ASP A 166 -11.63 7.29 0.77
CA ASP A 166 -12.94 6.75 0.37
C ASP A 166 -13.53 5.80 1.42
N VAL A 167 -12.69 4.94 2.01
CA VAL A 167 -13.10 3.95 2.99
C VAL A 167 -12.28 4.11 4.26
N LYS A 168 -12.95 4.22 5.42
CA LYS A 168 -12.31 4.48 6.71
C LYS A 168 -12.76 3.44 7.73
N LEU A 169 -11.93 2.44 7.96
CA LEU A 169 -12.20 1.31 8.85
C LEU A 169 -11.53 1.51 10.21
N PHE A 170 -12.29 1.35 11.26
CA PHE A 170 -11.86 1.57 12.63
C PHE A 170 -12.20 0.34 13.49
N PRO A 171 -11.35 -0.72 13.52
CA PRO A 171 -11.53 -1.84 14.42
C PRO A 171 -11.62 -1.40 15.87
N TYR A 172 -12.78 -1.68 16.48
CA TYR A 172 -13.09 -1.25 17.84
C TYR A 172 -13.71 -2.40 18.64
N GLU A 173 -13.22 -2.63 19.85
CA GLU A 173 -13.60 -3.79 20.65
C GLU A 173 -15.08 -3.81 21.08
N LEU A 174 -15.70 -2.63 21.19
CA LEU A 174 -17.13 -2.49 21.53
C LEU A 174 -18.03 -2.47 20.29
N ALA A 175 -17.49 -2.58 19.09
CA ALA A 175 -18.31 -2.72 17.89
C ALA A 175 -18.88 -4.14 17.80
N GLU A 176 -20.18 -4.25 17.57
CA GLU A 176 -20.90 -5.51 17.51
C GLU A 176 -21.43 -5.78 16.09
N GLY A 177 -21.60 -7.06 15.80
CA GLY A 177 -22.22 -7.51 14.55
C GLY A 177 -21.28 -7.55 13.35
N MET A 178 -20.92 -8.75 12.92
CA MET A 178 -20.06 -8.98 11.74
C MET A 178 -20.71 -8.55 10.42
N GLU A 179 -22.02 -8.33 10.40
CA GLU A 179 -22.73 -8.00 9.15
C GLU A 179 -22.29 -6.65 8.58
N GLN A 180 -22.15 -5.63 9.43
CA GLN A 180 -21.63 -4.32 9.02
C GLN A 180 -20.20 -4.42 8.51
N THR A 181 -19.34 -5.16 9.22
CA THR A 181 -17.97 -5.39 8.79
C THR A 181 -17.90 -6.04 7.42
N ARG A 182 -18.72 -7.09 7.19
CA ARG A 182 -18.78 -7.76 5.89
C ARG A 182 -19.24 -6.81 4.79
N ARG A 183 -20.34 -6.07 4.99
CA ARG A 183 -20.84 -5.11 3.99
C ARG A 183 -19.76 -4.08 3.61
N LEU A 184 -19.02 -3.57 4.58
CA LEU A 184 -17.96 -2.59 4.33
C LEU A 184 -16.80 -3.20 3.54
N VAL A 185 -16.31 -4.38 3.95
CA VAL A 185 -15.20 -5.04 3.27
C VAL A 185 -15.60 -5.51 1.87
N ASP A 186 -16.78 -6.12 1.73
CA ASP A 186 -17.31 -6.59 0.44
C ASP A 186 -17.63 -5.42 -0.51
N GLY A 187 -17.96 -4.25 0.05
CA GLY A 187 -18.24 -3.03 -0.70
C GLY A 187 -17.00 -2.30 -1.23
N VAL A 188 -15.81 -2.69 -0.80
CA VAL A 188 -14.55 -2.09 -1.29
C VAL A 188 -14.35 -2.38 -2.77
N LYS A 189 -13.99 -1.34 -3.52
CA LYS A 189 -13.78 -1.39 -4.97
C LYS A 189 -12.34 -1.05 -5.33
N ALA A 190 -11.88 -1.57 -6.47
CA ALA A 190 -10.60 -1.16 -7.06
C ALA A 190 -10.58 0.36 -7.32
N GLY A 191 -9.42 0.96 -7.11
CA GLY A 191 -9.20 2.41 -7.26
C GLY A 191 -9.40 3.23 -5.99
N GLN A 192 -10.05 2.67 -4.95
CA GLN A 192 -10.32 3.40 -3.70
C GLN A 192 -9.09 3.56 -2.82
N SER A 193 -9.09 4.62 -2.03
CA SER A 193 -8.19 4.86 -0.91
C SER A 193 -8.83 4.39 0.40
N ILE A 194 -8.09 3.57 1.16
CA ILE A 194 -8.63 2.87 2.33
C ILE A 194 -7.77 3.16 3.54
N ALA A 195 -8.36 3.76 4.58
CA ALA A 195 -7.73 3.95 5.88
C ALA A 195 -8.13 2.81 6.82
N VAL A 196 -7.15 2.19 7.45
CA VAL A 196 -7.34 1.17 8.49
C VAL A 196 -6.66 1.65 9.76
N PHE A 197 -7.44 1.99 10.80
CA PHE A 197 -6.92 2.45 12.09
C PHE A 197 -6.88 1.32 13.10
N ILE A 198 -5.70 1.03 13.65
CA ILE A 198 -5.51 -0.02 14.65
C ILE A 198 -5.04 0.59 15.97
N GLY A 199 -5.79 0.32 17.04
CA GLY A 199 -5.51 0.81 18.38
C GLY A 199 -4.29 0.16 19.04
N PRO A 200 -3.75 0.79 20.11
CA PRO A 200 -2.73 0.19 20.95
C PRO A 200 -3.33 -0.92 21.83
N GLU A 201 -2.50 -1.62 22.60
CA GLU A 201 -2.95 -2.70 23.51
C GLU A 201 -3.96 -2.23 24.58
N GLY A 202 -3.95 -0.95 24.90
CA GLY A 202 -4.92 -0.34 25.83
C GLY A 202 -6.21 0.15 25.20
N GLY A 203 -6.39 -0.10 23.88
CA GLY A 203 -7.52 0.43 23.10
C GLY A 203 -7.47 1.94 22.92
N PHE A 204 -8.55 2.51 22.39
CA PHE A 204 -8.72 3.96 22.23
C PHE A 204 -9.45 4.54 23.44
N GLU A 205 -9.27 5.83 23.68
CA GLU A 205 -10.16 6.58 24.58
C GLU A 205 -11.46 6.96 23.86
N ASP A 206 -12.55 7.09 24.62
CA ASP A 206 -13.87 7.42 24.05
C ASP A 206 -13.83 8.71 23.21
N SER A 207 -13.06 9.71 23.65
CA SER A 207 -12.87 10.95 22.90
C SER A 207 -12.16 10.76 21.56
N GLU A 208 -11.23 9.79 21.44
CA GLU A 208 -10.55 9.45 20.19
C GLU A 208 -11.50 8.72 19.24
N VAL A 209 -12.35 7.85 19.78
CA VAL A 209 -13.39 7.14 19.01
C VAL A 209 -14.41 8.14 18.46
N GLU A 210 -14.90 9.07 19.28
CA GLU A 210 -15.82 10.12 18.84
C GLU A 210 -15.23 11.01 17.76
N GLU A 211 -13.96 11.41 17.89
CA GLU A 211 -13.25 12.22 16.90
C GLU A 211 -13.14 11.47 15.57
N ALA A 212 -12.76 10.19 15.61
CA ALA A 212 -12.67 9.35 14.43
C ALA A 212 -14.05 9.19 13.76
N GLN A 213 -15.11 8.93 14.51
CA GLN A 213 -16.47 8.80 13.98
C GLN A 213 -16.97 10.11 13.33
N LYS A 214 -16.71 11.27 13.94
CA LYS A 214 -17.03 12.59 13.37
C LYS A 214 -16.30 12.84 12.03
N ALA A 215 -15.12 12.24 11.85
CA ALA A 215 -14.35 12.29 10.62
C ALA A 215 -14.75 11.19 9.59
N GLY A 216 -15.83 10.46 9.86
CA GLY A 216 -16.38 9.44 8.96
C GLY A 216 -15.74 8.06 9.08
N PHE A 217 -14.95 7.81 10.13
CA PHE A 217 -14.48 6.45 10.39
C PHE A 217 -15.62 5.58 10.91
N THR A 218 -15.72 4.39 10.34
CA THR A 218 -16.75 3.43 10.73
C THR A 218 -16.17 2.38 11.68
N PRO A 219 -16.68 2.30 12.93
CA PRO A 219 -16.31 1.21 13.82
C PRO A 219 -16.70 -0.13 13.25
N ILE A 220 -15.77 -1.08 13.26
CA ILE A 220 -15.99 -2.45 12.82
C ILE A 220 -15.53 -3.44 13.88
N THR A 221 -16.19 -4.60 13.92
CA THR A 221 -15.75 -5.70 14.78
C THR A 221 -14.90 -6.71 13.99
N LEU A 222 -13.90 -7.29 14.65
CA LEU A 222 -13.09 -8.38 14.09
C LEU A 222 -13.55 -9.77 14.59
N GLY A 223 -14.75 -9.83 15.16
CA GLY A 223 -15.36 -11.05 15.69
C GLY A 223 -15.36 -11.08 17.21
N LYS A 224 -15.78 -12.22 17.78
CA LYS A 224 -16.04 -12.37 19.22
C LYS A 224 -14.77 -12.45 20.10
N ARG A 225 -13.59 -12.61 19.50
CA ARG A 225 -12.32 -12.72 20.23
C ARG A 225 -11.58 -11.39 20.20
N ILE A 226 -10.98 -11.02 21.33
CA ILE A 226 -10.05 -9.87 21.37
C ILE A 226 -8.76 -10.30 20.67
N LEU A 227 -8.41 -9.57 19.63
CA LEU A 227 -7.17 -9.76 18.89
C LEU A 227 -6.08 -8.83 19.47
N ARG A 228 -4.84 -9.29 19.43
CA ARG A 228 -3.70 -8.39 19.70
C ARG A 228 -3.61 -7.33 18.61
N THR A 229 -3.03 -6.17 18.93
CA THR A 229 -2.93 -5.03 18.01
C THR A 229 -2.31 -5.41 16.65
N GLU A 230 -1.23 -6.19 16.67
CA GLU A 230 -0.61 -6.71 15.46
C GLU A 230 -1.55 -7.63 14.67
N THR A 231 -2.24 -8.54 15.35
CA THR A 231 -3.18 -9.48 14.73
C THR A 231 -4.38 -8.77 14.13
N ALA A 232 -4.88 -7.73 14.79
CA ALA A 232 -6.00 -6.93 14.29
C ALA A 232 -5.67 -6.28 12.94
N GLY A 233 -4.48 -5.66 12.82
CA GLY A 233 -4.00 -5.08 11.56
C GLY A 233 -3.89 -6.12 10.45
N PHE A 234 -3.27 -7.27 10.73
CA PHE A 234 -3.11 -8.34 9.75
C PHE A 234 -4.44 -8.89 9.26
N THR A 235 -5.42 -9.03 10.16
CA THR A 235 -6.75 -9.53 9.82
C THR A 235 -7.45 -8.62 8.81
N VAL A 236 -7.48 -7.31 9.06
CA VAL A 236 -8.14 -6.36 8.15
C VAL A 236 -7.39 -6.29 6.82
N LEU A 237 -6.07 -6.21 6.85
CA LEU A 237 -5.26 -6.18 5.62
C LEU A 237 -5.45 -7.45 4.79
N ALA A 238 -5.52 -8.63 5.41
CA ALA A 238 -5.77 -9.90 4.71
C ALA A 238 -7.17 -9.94 4.07
N TRP A 239 -8.20 -9.40 4.73
CA TRP A 239 -9.54 -9.29 4.13
C TRP A 239 -9.56 -8.35 2.94
N LEU A 240 -8.88 -7.20 3.04
CA LEU A 240 -8.78 -6.23 1.95
C LEU A 240 -7.96 -6.79 0.78
N MET A 241 -6.84 -7.45 1.05
CA MET A 241 -6.04 -8.13 0.04
C MET A 241 -6.90 -9.17 -0.70
N TYR A 242 -7.56 -10.08 0.02
CA TYR A 242 -8.46 -11.09 -0.58
C TYR A 242 -9.57 -10.47 -1.43
N ARG A 243 -10.13 -9.34 -0.98
CA ARG A 243 -11.22 -8.65 -1.71
C ARG A 243 -10.73 -7.94 -2.98
N LEU A 244 -9.49 -7.45 -2.96
CA LEU A 244 -8.93 -6.60 -4.03
C LEU A 244 -8.03 -7.37 -5.00
N GLU A 245 -7.53 -8.54 -4.63
CA GLU A 245 -6.70 -9.36 -5.52
C GLU A 245 -7.46 -9.62 -6.82
N ASP A 246 -6.83 -9.34 -7.96
CA ASP A 246 -7.42 -9.44 -9.30
C ASP A 246 -8.70 -8.59 -9.54
N ALA A 247 -9.06 -7.68 -8.63
CA ALA A 247 -10.19 -6.80 -8.82
C ALA A 247 -9.87 -5.75 -9.91
N GLN A 248 -10.75 -5.63 -10.90
CA GLN A 248 -10.62 -4.63 -11.95
C GLN A 248 -11.42 -3.37 -11.60
N PRO A 249 -10.92 -2.16 -11.96
CA PRO A 249 -11.71 -0.94 -11.91
C PRO A 249 -13.03 -1.08 -12.67
N GLU A 250 -14.09 -0.41 -12.20
CA GLU A 250 -15.42 -0.51 -12.83
C GLU A 250 -15.43 -0.11 -14.31
N GLU A 251 -14.59 0.85 -14.70
CA GLU A 251 -14.43 1.29 -16.09
C GLU A 251 -13.91 0.17 -17.00
N ALA A 252 -12.88 -0.55 -16.56
CA ALA A 252 -12.35 -1.70 -17.29
C ALA A 252 -13.33 -2.89 -17.37
N ARG A 253 -14.23 -3.02 -16.40
CA ARG A 253 -15.30 -4.03 -16.45
C ARG A 253 -16.36 -3.73 -17.50
N ARG A 254 -16.71 -2.45 -17.69
CA ARG A 254 -17.71 -2.03 -18.70
C ARG A 254 -17.21 -2.24 -20.12
N GLU A 255 -15.96 -1.94 -20.39
CA GLU A 255 -15.33 -2.21 -21.69
C GLU A 255 -15.28 -3.69 -22.05
N ASN A 256 -15.01 -4.57 -21.07
CA ASN A 256 -14.98 -6.02 -21.27
C ASN A 256 -16.35 -6.69 -21.42
N THR A 257 -17.43 -6.04 -20.95
CA THR A 257 -18.80 -6.60 -21.03
C THR A 257 -19.59 -6.08 -22.21
N GLY A 258 -19.06 -5.18 -23.02
CA GLY A 258 -19.75 -4.63 -24.21
C GLY A 258 -21.04 -3.87 -23.88
N GLN A 259 -21.25 -3.40 -22.66
CA GLN A 259 -22.39 -2.58 -22.29
C GLN A 259 -22.13 -1.12 -22.67
N GLU A 260 -22.78 -0.66 -23.74
CA GLU A 260 -22.83 0.74 -24.12
C GLU A 260 -23.44 1.61 -23.01
N ASN A 261 -22.90 2.80 -22.86
CA ASN A 261 -23.36 3.81 -21.89
C ASN A 261 -24.83 4.18 -22.19
N PRO A 262 -25.75 4.14 -21.21
CA PRO A 262 -27.16 4.50 -21.46
C PRO A 262 -27.40 6.00 -21.74
N GLU A 263 -26.36 6.86 -21.75
CA GLU A 263 -26.51 8.31 -21.95
C GLU A 263 -26.33 8.77 -23.38
N ASP A 264 -25.84 7.95 -24.32
CA ASP A 264 -25.63 8.37 -25.71
C ASP A 264 -26.86 8.25 -26.63
N GLY A 265 -28.03 7.94 -26.05
CA GLY A 265 -29.28 7.73 -26.75
C GLY A 265 -30.26 8.91 -26.80
N LYS A 266 -29.82 10.17 -26.60
CA LYS A 266 -30.70 11.35 -26.76
C LYS A 266 -30.08 12.40 -27.67
N THR A 267 -30.19 12.18 -28.97
CA THR A 267 -30.19 13.31 -29.93
C THR A 267 -31.01 12.95 -31.14
N THR A 268 -31.99 13.85 -31.38
CA THR A 268 -32.59 14.21 -32.67
C THR A 268 -33.57 13.25 -33.33
N GLU A 269 -34.84 13.40 -32.98
CA GLU A 269 -35.94 13.42 -33.95
C GLU A 269 -36.70 14.71 -33.79
N ASN A 270 -36.32 15.69 -34.66
CA ASN A 270 -37.19 16.81 -34.97
C ASN A 270 -36.97 17.10 -36.48
N GLY A 271 -37.88 16.65 -37.28
CA GLY A 271 -37.84 16.77 -38.74
C GLY A 271 -39.22 16.69 -39.39
N GLY A 272 -39.93 17.80 -39.41
CA GLY A 272 -40.71 18.29 -40.50
C GLY A 272 -41.75 17.37 -41.16
N ARG A 273 -43.00 17.65 -40.91
CA ARG A 273 -44.09 17.38 -41.86
C ARG A 273 -44.57 18.75 -42.36
N GLU A 274 -44.16 19.09 -43.55
CA GLU A 274 -44.93 20.02 -44.39
C GLU A 274 -45.90 19.27 -45.25
N SER A 275 -47.04 19.92 -45.37
CA SER A 275 -48.26 19.59 -46.06
C SER A 275 -48.14 19.44 -47.58
N ALA A 276 -49.03 18.71 -48.20
CA ALA A 276 -49.76 19.20 -49.33
C ALA A 276 -50.97 18.28 -49.69
N ILE A 277 -52.11 18.92 -49.78
CA ILE A 277 -53.41 18.60 -50.45
C ILE A 277 -54.20 17.49 -49.83
#